data_f70c4726a745f6e0d94d65ff8db4a2c3
#
_entry.id   f70c4726a745f6e0d94d65ff8db4a2c3
#
_cell.length_a   1.000
_cell.length_b   1.000
_cell.length_c   1.000
_cell.angle_alpha   90.00
_cell.angle_beta   90.00
_cell.angle_gamma   90.00
#
_symmetry.space_group_name_H-M   'P 1'
#
loop_
_entity.id
_entity.type
_entity.pdbx_description
1 polymer ?
#
loop_
_entity_poly.entity_id
_entity_poly.type
_entity_poly.pdbx_seq_one_letter_code
_entity_poly.pdbx_strand_id
1 'polypeptide(L)'
;MNNIQSKILCNLKENKLLSQRQLAKNIGVSLGIINREYNGLISSGLITEGGKLTKEALKNIKNNKPKQAIILAAGYGQRMVPINMDKPKGLLTVYGETLIERLIRQLHEAGITKIYVVVGYMKEAYEFLIDQYDVELVINREYATKNNLHSLVQVSNHLDCSYIVPCDIWSSSNPFSMHECNSWYMMSDLSNPTSDLHVSKQFHIVLKDKRNEGNCSICLI
;
A
#
# COMPACT_ATOMS: atom_id res chain seq x y z
N MET A 1 15.60 -9.04 7.05
CA MET A 1 14.89 -9.65 5.90
C MET A 1 14.63 -8.57 4.87
N ASN A 2 14.92 -8.80 3.60
CA ASN A 2 14.67 -7.82 2.53
C ASN A 2 13.29 -8.05 1.87
N ASN A 3 12.87 -7.11 1.00
CA ASN A 3 11.55 -7.15 0.35
C ASN A 3 11.33 -8.45 -0.47
N ILE A 4 12.35 -8.95 -1.18
CA ILE A 4 12.22 -10.15 -2.01
C ILE A 4 12.06 -11.39 -1.11
N GLN A 5 12.83 -11.49 -0.05
CA GLN A 5 12.71 -12.57 0.95
C GLN A 5 11.31 -12.59 1.56
N SER A 6 10.77 -11.42 1.88
CA SER A 6 9.40 -11.28 2.40
C SER A 6 8.37 -11.78 1.41
N LYS A 7 8.45 -11.35 0.15
CA LYS A 7 7.55 -11.81 -0.92
C LYS A 7 7.65 -13.32 -1.16
N ILE A 8 8.85 -13.92 -1.06
CA ILE A 8 9.02 -15.38 -1.14
C ILE A 8 8.25 -16.06 -0.02
N LEU A 9 8.42 -15.62 1.23
CA LEU A 9 7.74 -16.23 2.37
C LEU A 9 6.22 -16.12 2.27
N CYS A 10 5.68 -14.96 1.83
CA CYS A 10 4.24 -14.78 1.64
C CYS A 10 3.69 -15.70 0.55
N ASN A 11 4.35 -15.76 -0.61
CA ASN A 11 3.96 -16.68 -1.70
C ASN A 11 3.96 -18.16 -1.26
N LEU A 12 4.97 -18.58 -0.49
CA LEU A 12 5.05 -19.95 0.05
C LEU A 12 4.01 -20.22 1.14
N LYS A 13 3.54 -19.21 1.84
CA LYS A 13 2.43 -19.35 2.80
C LYS A 13 1.10 -19.58 2.10
N GLU A 14 0.85 -18.82 1.04
CA GLU A 14 -0.39 -18.94 0.26
C GLU A 14 -0.41 -20.25 -0.54
N ASN A 15 0.72 -20.63 -1.12
CA ASN A 15 0.85 -21.84 -1.92
C ASN A 15 2.15 -22.60 -1.59
N LYS A 16 2.03 -23.66 -0.83
CA LYS A 16 3.16 -24.45 -0.27
C LYS A 16 4.02 -25.18 -1.30
N LEU A 17 3.62 -25.22 -2.58
CA LEU A 17 4.25 -26.03 -3.61
C LEU A 17 4.84 -25.19 -4.77
N LEU A 18 5.09 -23.89 -4.56
CA LEU A 18 5.67 -23.06 -5.61
C LEU A 18 7.14 -23.37 -5.85
N SER A 19 7.47 -23.68 -7.10
CA SER A 19 8.87 -23.77 -7.55
C SER A 19 9.53 -22.38 -7.58
N GLN A 20 10.86 -22.33 -7.54
CA GLN A 20 11.59 -21.06 -7.64
C GLN A 20 11.31 -20.33 -8.97
N ARG A 21 11.00 -21.04 -10.07
CA ARG A 21 10.59 -20.43 -11.35
C ARG A 21 9.23 -19.75 -11.25
N GLN A 22 8.29 -20.37 -10.55
CA GLN A 22 6.98 -19.78 -10.29
C GLN A 22 7.09 -18.56 -9.36
N LEU A 23 7.93 -18.65 -8.32
CA LEU A 23 8.24 -17.51 -7.44
C LEU A 23 8.84 -16.35 -8.23
N ALA A 24 9.78 -16.61 -9.14
CA ALA A 24 10.37 -15.60 -10.02
C ALA A 24 9.31 -14.88 -10.88
N LYS A 25 8.40 -15.66 -11.47
CA LYS A 25 7.28 -15.14 -12.26
C LYS A 25 6.30 -14.30 -11.40
N ASN A 26 5.90 -14.82 -10.22
CA ASN A 26 4.94 -14.14 -9.33
C ASN A 26 5.50 -12.84 -8.76
N ILE A 27 6.78 -12.83 -8.39
CA ILE A 27 7.45 -11.68 -7.75
C ILE A 27 7.94 -10.66 -8.79
N GLY A 28 8.09 -11.09 -10.06
CA GLY A 28 8.57 -10.22 -11.16
C GLY A 28 10.08 -9.98 -11.16
N VAL A 29 10.88 -10.97 -10.70
CA VAL A 29 12.34 -10.88 -10.66
C VAL A 29 12.99 -12.08 -11.36
N SER A 30 14.31 -11.99 -11.65
CA SER A 30 15.04 -13.09 -12.29
C SER A 30 15.16 -14.31 -11.37
N LEU A 31 15.25 -15.50 -11.98
CA LEU A 31 15.46 -16.76 -11.25
C LEU A 31 16.74 -16.74 -10.40
N GLY A 32 17.80 -16.08 -10.85
CA GLY A 32 19.05 -15.94 -10.10
C GLY A 32 18.88 -15.16 -8.81
N ILE A 33 18.06 -14.10 -8.83
CA ILE A 33 17.72 -13.34 -7.63
C ILE A 33 16.93 -14.24 -6.67
N ILE A 34 15.91 -14.95 -7.15
CA ILE A 34 15.13 -15.86 -6.30
C ILE A 34 16.03 -16.93 -5.68
N ASN A 35 16.91 -17.56 -6.47
CA ASN A 35 17.80 -18.60 -5.94
C ASN A 35 18.68 -18.06 -4.80
N ARG A 36 19.30 -16.89 -4.99
CA ARG A 36 20.13 -16.26 -3.96
C ARG A 36 19.32 -15.97 -2.68
N GLU A 37 18.17 -15.33 -2.81
CA GLU A 37 17.35 -14.94 -1.67
C GLU A 37 16.71 -16.16 -0.98
N TYR A 38 16.33 -17.17 -1.74
CA TYR A 38 15.80 -18.42 -1.22
C TYR A 38 16.84 -19.19 -0.38
N ASN A 39 18.08 -19.27 -0.87
CA ASN A 39 19.20 -19.87 -0.10
C ASN A 39 19.51 -19.04 1.16
N GLY A 40 19.42 -17.71 1.08
CA GLY A 40 19.53 -16.84 2.26
C GLY A 40 18.45 -17.13 3.32
N LEU A 41 17.24 -17.43 2.90
CA LEU A 41 16.14 -17.83 3.80
C LEU A 41 16.37 -19.21 4.43
N ILE A 42 16.96 -20.16 3.70
CA ILE A 42 17.37 -21.45 4.26
C ILE A 42 18.48 -21.24 5.30
N SER A 43 19.53 -20.49 4.96
CA SER A 43 20.65 -20.21 5.86
C SER A 43 20.24 -19.48 7.14
N SER A 44 19.17 -18.64 7.07
CA SER A 44 18.61 -17.97 8.26
C SER A 44 17.59 -18.81 9.03
N GLY A 45 17.33 -20.06 8.62
CA GLY A 45 16.41 -20.96 9.30
C GLY A 45 14.93 -20.63 9.12
N LEU A 46 14.57 -19.78 8.16
CA LEU A 46 13.18 -19.42 7.87
C LEU A 46 12.50 -20.40 6.89
N ILE A 47 13.28 -21.04 6.03
CA ILE A 47 12.82 -22.12 5.15
C ILE A 47 13.68 -23.36 5.41
N THR A 48 13.07 -24.52 5.47
CA THR A 48 13.80 -25.80 5.56
C THR A 48 14.44 -26.15 4.21
N GLU A 49 15.42 -27.06 4.16
CA GLU A 49 15.99 -27.60 2.92
C GLU A 49 14.94 -28.21 1.99
N GLY A 50 13.87 -28.77 2.56
CA GLY A 50 12.71 -29.28 1.83
C GLY A 50 11.70 -28.20 1.37
N GLY A 51 12.01 -26.91 1.48
CA GLY A 51 11.19 -25.81 0.96
C GLY A 51 9.98 -25.44 1.86
N LYS A 52 9.90 -25.97 3.08
CA LYS A 52 8.78 -25.69 3.99
C LYS A 52 9.10 -24.49 4.89
N LEU A 53 8.09 -23.66 5.16
CA LEU A 53 8.20 -22.57 6.14
C LEU A 53 8.39 -23.13 7.55
N THR A 54 9.31 -22.52 8.29
CA THR A 54 9.52 -22.85 9.73
C THR A 54 8.49 -22.16 10.60
N LYS A 55 8.39 -22.56 11.88
CA LYS A 55 7.51 -21.90 12.86
C LYS A 55 7.88 -20.42 13.03
N GLU A 56 9.17 -20.09 12.95
CA GLU A 56 9.65 -18.72 13.06
C GLU A 56 9.23 -17.86 11.85
N ALA A 57 9.36 -18.39 10.64
CA ALA A 57 8.85 -17.73 9.44
C ALA A 57 7.35 -17.45 9.53
N LEU A 58 6.56 -18.43 9.97
CA LEU A 58 5.11 -18.29 10.15
C LEU A 58 4.75 -17.26 11.22
N LYS A 59 5.54 -17.16 12.31
CA LYS A 59 5.37 -16.13 13.34
C LYS A 59 5.66 -14.74 12.78
N ASN A 60 6.73 -14.59 12.02
CA ASN A 60 7.09 -13.31 11.37
C ASN A 60 6.00 -12.83 10.42
N ILE A 61 5.48 -13.72 9.56
CA ILE A 61 4.39 -13.38 8.64
C ILE A 61 3.09 -13.02 9.40
N LYS A 62 2.79 -13.71 10.50
CA LYS A 62 1.58 -13.45 11.30
C LYS A 62 1.65 -12.10 12.02
N ASN A 63 2.81 -11.73 12.54
CA ASN A 63 2.99 -10.48 13.28
C ASN A 63 2.91 -9.23 12.39
N ASN A 64 3.20 -9.37 11.10
CA ASN A 64 3.22 -8.27 10.13
C ASN A 64 1.98 -8.27 9.22
N LYS A 65 0.88 -8.89 9.65
CA LYS A 65 -0.38 -8.84 8.91
C LYS A 65 -1.00 -7.45 9.05
N PRO A 66 -1.30 -6.73 7.93
CA PRO A 66 -2.04 -5.48 7.98
C PRO A 66 -3.40 -5.71 8.67
N LYS A 67 -3.72 -4.87 9.64
CA LYS A 67 -4.93 -5.00 10.45
C LYS A 67 -6.05 -4.11 9.94
N GLN A 68 -5.68 -3.01 9.29
CA GLN A 68 -6.59 -1.94 8.92
C GLN A 68 -6.03 -1.11 7.78
N ALA A 69 -6.85 -0.24 7.22
CA ALA A 69 -6.44 0.74 6.23
C ALA A 69 -6.91 2.15 6.61
N ILE A 70 -6.14 3.14 6.21
CA ILE A 70 -6.44 4.56 6.37
C ILE A 70 -6.46 5.18 4.98
N ILE A 71 -7.62 5.68 4.56
CA ILE A 71 -7.78 6.37 3.29
C ILE A 71 -7.79 7.88 3.55
N LEU A 72 -6.85 8.61 2.94
CA LEU A 72 -6.73 10.06 3.09
C LEU A 72 -7.59 10.76 2.03
N ALA A 73 -8.74 11.29 2.43
CA ALA A 73 -9.74 11.92 1.58
C ALA A 73 -10.10 13.35 2.01
N ALA A 74 -9.33 13.97 2.92
CA ALA A 74 -9.67 15.28 3.49
C ALA A 74 -9.36 16.47 2.57
N GLY A 75 -8.45 16.31 1.59
CA GLY A 75 -7.89 17.41 0.82
C GLY A 75 -8.86 18.04 -0.19
N TYR A 76 -8.74 19.36 -0.37
CA TYR A 76 -9.53 20.15 -1.33
C TYR A 76 -9.28 19.76 -2.81
N GLY A 77 -8.10 19.24 -3.16
CA GLY A 77 -7.78 18.86 -4.53
C GLY A 77 -7.63 20.03 -5.51
N GLN A 78 -7.10 21.19 -5.09
CA GLN A 78 -7.00 22.42 -5.88
C GLN A 78 -6.44 22.23 -7.30
N ARG A 79 -5.50 21.32 -7.48
CA ARG A 79 -4.89 21.02 -8.79
C ARG A 79 -5.85 20.33 -9.77
N MET A 80 -7.00 19.86 -9.31
CA MET A 80 -8.02 19.18 -10.14
C MET A 80 -9.20 20.08 -10.51
N VAL A 81 -9.21 21.34 -10.09
CA VAL A 81 -10.23 22.32 -10.48
C VAL A 81 -10.16 22.53 -12.00
N PRO A 82 -11.30 22.52 -12.74
CA PRO A 82 -12.69 22.52 -12.26
C PRO A 82 -13.31 21.12 -12.07
N ILE A 83 -12.61 20.02 -12.30
CA ILE A 83 -13.16 18.66 -12.33
C ILE A 83 -13.79 18.25 -10.98
N ASN A 84 -13.25 18.75 -9.87
CA ASN A 84 -13.68 18.41 -8.51
C ASN A 84 -14.52 19.50 -7.84
N MET A 85 -15.13 20.42 -8.59
CA MET A 85 -15.96 21.49 -8.00
C MET A 85 -17.25 20.95 -7.37
N ASP A 86 -17.88 19.99 -8.04
CA ASP A 86 -19.17 19.42 -7.62
C ASP A 86 -19.03 18.13 -6.80
N LYS A 87 -17.85 17.52 -6.81
CA LYS A 87 -17.58 16.24 -6.12
C LYS A 87 -16.16 16.22 -5.59
N PRO A 88 -15.93 15.72 -4.37
CA PRO A 88 -14.58 15.55 -3.85
C PRO A 88 -13.83 14.50 -4.68
N LYS A 89 -12.50 14.62 -4.76
CA LYS A 89 -11.68 13.82 -5.68
C LYS A 89 -11.79 12.30 -5.50
N GLY A 90 -12.03 11.80 -4.29
CA GLY A 90 -12.25 10.37 -4.03
C GLY A 90 -13.53 9.84 -4.66
N LEU A 91 -14.51 10.71 -4.98
CA LEU A 91 -15.78 10.35 -5.64
C LEU A 91 -15.77 10.58 -7.16
N LEU A 92 -14.62 10.92 -7.74
CA LEU A 92 -14.47 10.94 -9.19
C LEU A 92 -14.58 9.53 -9.75
N THR A 93 -15.33 9.39 -10.84
CA THR A 93 -15.61 8.10 -11.45
C THR A 93 -14.59 7.77 -12.53
N VAL A 94 -14.02 6.57 -12.46
CA VAL A 94 -13.10 6.00 -13.44
C VAL A 94 -13.63 4.61 -13.83
N TYR A 95 -13.90 4.38 -15.09
CA TYR A 95 -14.48 3.14 -15.62
C TYR A 95 -15.77 2.69 -14.90
N GLY A 96 -16.63 3.65 -14.52
CA GLY A 96 -17.95 3.38 -13.93
C GLY A 96 -17.98 3.15 -12.42
N GLU A 97 -16.83 3.23 -11.74
CA GLU A 97 -16.68 3.07 -10.29
C GLU A 97 -15.97 4.30 -9.70
N THR A 98 -16.33 4.76 -8.51
CA THR A 98 -15.59 5.85 -7.88
C THR A 98 -14.22 5.36 -7.37
N LEU A 99 -13.25 6.28 -7.31
CA LEU A 99 -11.89 5.96 -6.86
C LEU A 99 -11.89 5.34 -5.47
N ILE A 100 -12.67 5.91 -4.54
CA ILE A 100 -12.70 5.46 -3.15
C ILE A 100 -13.41 4.11 -2.99
N GLU A 101 -14.53 3.88 -3.70
CA GLU A 101 -15.24 2.60 -3.67
C GLU A 101 -14.35 1.47 -4.20
N ARG A 102 -13.61 1.73 -5.28
CA ARG A 102 -12.62 0.79 -5.80
C ARG A 102 -11.53 0.45 -4.79
N LEU A 103 -10.96 1.46 -4.11
CA LEU A 103 -9.96 1.23 -3.06
C LEU A 103 -10.51 0.39 -1.92
N ILE A 104 -11.70 0.71 -1.42
CA ILE A 104 -12.36 -0.04 -0.34
C ILE A 104 -12.60 -1.48 -0.76
N ARG A 105 -13.14 -1.70 -1.96
CA ARG A 105 -13.37 -3.05 -2.48
C ARG A 105 -12.07 -3.85 -2.60
N GLN A 106 -11.00 -3.26 -3.13
CA GLN A 106 -9.69 -3.91 -3.22
C GLN A 106 -9.10 -4.25 -1.84
N LEU A 107 -9.28 -3.39 -0.85
CA LEU A 107 -8.89 -3.66 0.54
C LEU A 107 -9.70 -4.82 1.14
N HIS A 108 -11.03 -4.85 0.93
CA HIS A 108 -11.87 -5.97 1.35
C HIS A 108 -11.47 -7.29 0.69
N GLU A 109 -11.19 -7.29 -0.62
CA GLU A 109 -10.68 -8.46 -1.36
C GLU A 109 -9.35 -8.97 -0.76
N ALA A 110 -8.48 -8.06 -0.27
CA ALA A 110 -7.26 -8.40 0.44
C ALA A 110 -7.50 -8.82 1.92
N GLY A 111 -8.74 -8.89 2.38
CA GLY A 111 -9.11 -9.27 3.74
C GLY A 111 -8.89 -8.17 4.79
N ILE A 112 -8.79 -6.91 4.37
CA ILE A 112 -8.71 -5.73 5.24
C ILE A 112 -10.12 -5.14 5.36
N THR A 113 -10.81 -5.44 6.44
CA THR A 113 -12.20 -5.02 6.67
C THR A 113 -12.32 -3.76 7.52
N LYS A 114 -11.31 -3.47 8.35
CA LYS A 114 -11.31 -2.27 9.19
C LYS A 114 -10.70 -1.10 8.42
N ILE A 115 -11.54 -0.16 7.98
CA ILE A 115 -11.13 0.95 7.13
C ILE A 115 -11.55 2.29 7.76
N TYR A 116 -10.56 3.18 7.93
CA TYR A 116 -10.78 4.56 8.35
C TYR A 116 -10.64 5.48 7.14
N VAL A 117 -11.64 6.33 6.91
CA VAL A 117 -11.59 7.34 5.85
C VAL A 117 -11.48 8.71 6.50
N VAL A 118 -10.32 9.36 6.34
CA VAL A 118 -10.11 10.71 6.86
C VAL A 118 -10.68 11.70 5.87
N VAL A 119 -11.75 12.39 6.25
CA VAL A 119 -12.51 13.32 5.42
C VAL A 119 -12.38 14.77 5.92
N GLY A 120 -12.63 15.73 5.05
CA GLY A 120 -12.60 17.16 5.37
C GLY A 120 -13.43 17.95 4.38
N TYR A 121 -12.90 18.29 3.22
CA TYR A 121 -13.65 18.96 2.14
C TYR A 121 -14.82 18.08 1.67
N MET A 122 -16.02 18.65 1.64
CA MET A 122 -17.27 17.97 1.26
C MET A 122 -17.47 16.62 2.00
N LYS A 123 -17.17 16.58 3.30
CA LYS A 123 -17.20 15.34 4.11
C LYS A 123 -18.56 14.63 4.07
N GLU A 124 -19.68 15.38 3.95
CA GLU A 124 -21.02 14.85 3.86
C GLU A 124 -21.23 13.94 2.63
N ALA A 125 -20.51 14.20 1.55
CA ALA A 125 -20.56 13.38 0.35
C ALA A 125 -20.01 11.95 0.54
N TYR A 126 -19.29 11.69 1.64
CA TYR A 126 -18.73 10.37 1.97
C TYR A 126 -19.58 9.58 2.99
N GLU A 127 -20.66 10.14 3.55
CA GLU A 127 -21.44 9.49 4.61
C GLU A 127 -22.03 8.15 4.18
N PHE A 128 -22.40 7.99 2.91
CA PHE A 128 -22.91 6.73 2.36
C PHE A 128 -21.94 5.56 2.50
N LEU A 129 -20.64 5.82 2.62
CA LEU A 129 -19.62 4.78 2.79
C LEU A 129 -19.77 4.03 4.12
N ILE A 130 -20.33 4.67 5.15
CA ILE A 130 -20.57 4.06 6.45
C ILE A 130 -21.53 2.87 6.28
N ASP A 131 -22.68 3.14 5.67
CA ASP A 131 -23.75 2.15 5.53
C ASP A 131 -23.45 1.08 4.47
N GLN A 132 -22.78 1.47 3.38
CA GLN A 132 -22.55 0.58 2.25
C GLN A 132 -21.29 -0.30 2.39
N TYR A 133 -20.27 0.20 3.11
CA TYR A 133 -18.95 -0.44 3.15
C TYR A 133 -18.42 -0.67 4.56
N ASP A 134 -19.19 -0.36 5.61
CA ASP A 134 -18.80 -0.53 7.01
C ASP A 134 -17.45 0.16 7.33
N VAL A 135 -17.29 1.41 6.85
CA VAL A 135 -16.10 2.22 7.11
C VAL A 135 -16.35 3.22 8.23
N GLU A 136 -15.28 3.65 8.90
CA GLU A 136 -15.32 4.70 9.92
C GLU A 136 -14.82 6.02 9.33
N LEU A 137 -15.66 7.08 9.37
CA LEU A 137 -15.26 8.42 8.93
C LEU A 137 -14.59 9.18 10.08
N VAL A 138 -13.39 9.68 9.83
CA VAL A 138 -12.65 10.54 10.76
C VAL A 138 -12.53 11.95 10.19
N ILE A 139 -13.03 12.95 10.92
CA ILE A 139 -13.12 14.32 10.41
C ILE A 139 -11.85 15.09 10.73
N ASN A 140 -11.12 15.52 9.69
CA ASN A 140 -10.07 16.52 9.81
C ASN A 140 -10.67 17.92 9.60
N ARG A 141 -10.88 18.67 10.68
CA ARG A 141 -11.45 20.03 10.64
C ARG A 141 -10.50 21.08 10.10
N GLU A 142 -9.19 20.79 10.12
CA GLU A 142 -8.13 21.72 9.67
C GLU A 142 -7.65 21.42 8.25
N TYR A 143 -8.43 20.68 7.46
CA TYR A 143 -8.06 20.22 6.10
C TYR A 143 -7.67 21.37 5.14
N ALA A 144 -8.24 22.57 5.35
CA ALA A 144 -7.96 23.72 4.49
C ALA A 144 -6.60 24.38 4.76
N THR A 145 -6.04 24.21 5.95
CA THR A 145 -4.81 24.88 6.41
C THR A 145 -3.65 23.94 6.67
N LYS A 146 -3.94 22.64 6.80
CA LYS A 146 -2.96 21.60 7.11
C LYS A 146 -2.85 20.58 5.98
N ASN A 147 -1.73 19.89 5.94
CA ASN A 147 -1.44 18.87 4.93
C ASN A 147 -1.87 17.44 5.36
N ASN A 148 -1.56 16.44 4.53
CA ASN A 148 -1.87 15.03 4.77
C ASN A 148 -1.27 14.48 6.08
N LEU A 149 -0.13 15.01 6.54
CA LEU A 149 0.46 14.58 7.82
C LEU A 149 -0.48 14.91 8.98
N HIS A 150 -1.16 16.07 8.95
CA HIS A 150 -2.16 16.41 9.96
C HIS A 150 -3.37 15.46 9.89
N SER A 151 -3.77 15.04 8.70
CA SER A 151 -4.82 14.00 8.54
C SER A 151 -4.41 12.69 9.20
N LEU A 152 -3.14 12.27 9.11
CA LEU A 152 -2.63 11.09 9.80
C LEU A 152 -2.61 11.26 11.33
N VAL A 153 -2.35 12.46 11.82
CA VAL A 153 -2.41 12.74 13.28
C VAL A 153 -3.80 12.46 13.85
N GLN A 154 -4.87 12.74 13.10
CA GLN A 154 -6.25 12.46 13.54
C GLN A 154 -6.51 10.96 13.77
N VAL A 155 -5.76 10.10 13.11
CA VAL A 155 -5.86 8.63 13.19
C VAL A 155 -4.62 7.99 13.78
N SER A 156 -3.80 8.74 14.54
CA SER A 156 -2.52 8.28 15.10
C SER A 156 -2.65 7.01 15.94
N ASN A 157 -3.78 6.83 16.64
CA ASN A 157 -4.06 5.63 17.43
C ASN A 157 -4.33 4.38 16.58
N HIS A 158 -4.46 4.54 15.26
CA HIS A 158 -4.77 3.48 14.30
C HIS A 158 -3.63 3.23 13.30
N LEU A 159 -2.42 3.72 13.58
CA LEU A 159 -1.24 3.57 12.70
C LEU A 159 -0.47 2.26 12.89
N ASP A 160 -1.02 1.27 13.59
CA ASP A 160 -0.34 -0.02 13.82
C ASP A 160 -0.59 -0.99 12.65
N CYS A 161 0.46 -1.31 11.90
CA CYS A 161 0.44 -2.24 10.77
C CYS A 161 -0.73 -1.98 9.81
N SER A 162 -0.74 -0.79 9.21
CA SER A 162 -1.85 -0.26 8.42
C SER A 162 -1.43 0.07 6.99
N TYR A 163 -2.36 -0.08 6.05
CA TYR A 163 -2.24 0.58 4.77
C TYR A 163 -2.62 2.05 4.89
N ILE A 164 -1.82 2.95 4.31
CA ILE A 164 -2.10 4.38 4.24
C ILE A 164 -2.18 4.76 2.76
N VAL A 165 -3.36 5.13 2.30
CA VAL A 165 -3.66 5.28 0.87
C VAL A 165 -4.33 6.63 0.61
N PRO A 166 -3.85 7.44 -0.35
CA PRO A 166 -4.60 8.59 -0.84
C PRO A 166 -5.85 8.13 -1.61
N CYS A 167 -6.96 8.88 -1.49
CA CYS A 167 -8.24 8.52 -2.12
C CYS A 167 -8.27 8.68 -3.64
N ASP A 168 -7.26 9.27 -4.25
CA ASP A 168 -7.19 9.62 -5.67
C ASP A 168 -6.30 8.66 -6.49
N ILE A 169 -6.10 7.46 -6.00
CA ILE A 169 -5.38 6.40 -6.72
C ILE A 169 -6.36 5.46 -7.40
N TRP A 170 -6.05 5.10 -8.63
CA TRP A 170 -6.71 4.04 -9.37
C TRP A 170 -5.68 2.97 -9.77
N SER A 171 -5.98 1.72 -9.50
CA SER A 171 -5.16 0.57 -9.92
C SER A 171 -6.00 -0.46 -10.64
N SER A 172 -5.52 -0.95 -11.79
CA SER A 172 -6.20 -1.98 -12.59
C SER A 172 -6.24 -3.34 -11.89
N SER A 173 -5.15 -3.69 -11.18
CA SER A 173 -5.03 -4.88 -10.36
C SER A 173 -5.02 -4.50 -8.88
N ASN A 174 -5.41 -5.43 -8.01
CA ASN A 174 -5.36 -5.19 -6.58
C ASN A 174 -3.91 -5.15 -6.08
N PRO A 175 -3.42 -4.00 -5.55
CA PRO A 175 -2.06 -3.90 -5.04
C PRO A 175 -1.92 -4.37 -3.59
N PHE A 176 -3.03 -4.61 -2.89
CA PHE A 176 -3.05 -4.96 -1.47
C PHE A 176 -2.94 -6.46 -1.26
N SER A 177 -2.37 -6.87 -0.13
CA SER A 177 -2.19 -8.25 0.27
C SER A 177 -2.64 -8.46 1.72
N MET A 178 -3.14 -9.64 2.02
CA MET A 178 -3.45 -10.06 3.39
C MET A 178 -2.17 -10.20 4.25
N HIS A 179 -1.02 -10.34 3.64
CA HIS A 179 0.25 -10.62 4.30
C HIS A 179 1.36 -9.72 3.78
N GLU A 180 1.70 -8.73 4.58
CA GLU A 180 2.87 -7.90 4.34
C GLU A 180 3.96 -8.24 5.35
N CYS A 181 5.17 -8.48 4.89
CA CYS A 181 6.28 -8.82 5.77
C CYS A 181 7.18 -7.63 6.10
N ASN A 182 7.09 -6.56 5.35
CA ASN A 182 7.84 -5.31 5.54
C ASN A 182 6.98 -4.12 5.14
N SER A 183 7.31 -2.97 5.68
CA SER A 183 6.79 -1.70 5.16
C SER A 183 7.31 -1.48 3.74
N TRP A 184 6.46 -0.99 2.86
CA TRP A 184 6.81 -0.64 1.50
C TRP A 184 6.09 0.64 1.06
N TYR A 185 6.59 1.23 0.00
CA TYR A 185 6.05 2.46 -0.56
C TYR A 185 5.88 2.28 -2.07
N MET A 186 4.68 2.52 -2.58
CA MET A 186 4.43 2.43 -4.01
C MET A 186 4.99 3.67 -4.72
N MET A 187 5.86 3.43 -5.68
CA MET A 187 6.47 4.46 -6.50
C MET A 187 6.22 4.15 -7.98
N SER A 188 6.12 5.17 -8.81
CA SER A 188 6.13 5.04 -10.26
C SER A 188 7.56 5.13 -10.79
N ASP A 189 7.84 4.43 -11.88
CA ASP A 189 9.09 4.56 -12.67
C ASP A 189 9.15 5.85 -13.48
N LEU A 190 8.04 6.59 -13.57
CA LEU A 190 8.03 7.88 -14.23
C LEU A 190 8.91 8.88 -13.46
N SER A 191 9.81 9.54 -14.17
CA SER A 191 10.60 10.60 -13.57
C SER A 191 9.71 11.78 -13.21
N ASN A 192 9.97 12.36 -12.04
CA ASN A 192 9.27 13.54 -11.57
C ASN A 192 10.31 14.55 -11.03
N PRO A 193 10.59 15.65 -11.76
CA PRO A 193 11.60 16.60 -11.36
C PRO A 193 11.29 17.33 -10.04
N THR A 194 10.02 17.36 -9.63
CA THR A 194 9.56 18.00 -8.38
C THR A 194 9.54 17.05 -7.18
N SER A 195 9.78 15.75 -7.38
CA SER A 195 9.83 14.79 -6.28
C SER A 195 11.18 14.81 -5.58
N ASP A 196 11.18 14.79 -4.26
CA ASP A 196 12.39 14.66 -3.42
C ASP A 196 12.76 13.19 -3.17
N LEU A 197 12.00 12.24 -3.69
CA LEU A 197 12.23 10.82 -3.51
C LEU A 197 12.76 10.17 -4.79
N HIS A 198 13.71 9.27 -4.63
CA HIS A 198 14.27 8.44 -5.69
C HIS A 198 14.33 6.98 -5.26
N VAL A 199 14.09 6.06 -6.19
CA VAL A 199 14.24 4.62 -5.97
C VAL A 199 15.64 4.18 -6.38
N SER A 200 16.42 3.68 -5.44
CA SER A 200 17.75 3.14 -5.72
C SER A 200 17.68 1.84 -6.52
N LYS A 201 18.81 1.41 -7.10
CA LYS A 201 18.91 0.11 -7.79
C LYS A 201 18.57 -1.10 -6.91
N GLN A 202 18.64 -0.94 -5.59
CA GLN A 202 18.26 -1.97 -4.60
C GLN A 202 16.79 -1.84 -4.17
N PHE A 203 16.00 -1.02 -4.83
CA PHE A 203 14.60 -0.74 -4.48
C PHE A 203 14.42 -0.12 -3.08
N HIS A 204 15.39 0.64 -2.61
CA HIS A 204 15.23 1.46 -1.40
C HIS A 204 14.83 2.89 -1.79
N ILE A 205 13.94 3.48 -1.00
CA ILE A 205 13.60 4.89 -1.13
C ILE A 205 14.71 5.72 -0.51
N VAL A 206 15.24 6.65 -1.27
CA VAL A 206 16.30 7.58 -0.84
C VAL A 206 15.91 9.00 -1.20
N LEU A 207 16.45 9.96 -0.48
CA LEU A 207 16.30 11.38 -0.85
C LEU A 207 17.05 11.62 -2.15
N LYS A 208 16.43 12.46 -3.00
CA LYS A 208 16.99 12.89 -4.27
C LYS A 208 18.30 13.66 -4.02
N ASP A 209 19.33 13.29 -4.72
CA ASP A 209 20.54 14.10 -4.84
C ASP A 209 20.49 14.96 -6.12
N LYS A 210 21.44 15.89 -6.26
CA LYS A 210 21.50 16.82 -7.42
C LYS A 210 21.68 16.13 -8.79
N ARG A 211 21.96 14.81 -8.81
CA ARG A 211 22.30 14.05 -10.04
C ARG A 211 21.18 13.13 -10.49
N ASN A 212 20.20 12.87 -9.64
CA ASN A 212 19.10 11.95 -9.93
C ASN A 212 17.78 12.68 -10.05
N GLU A 213 16.93 12.29 -10.98
CA GLU A 213 15.54 12.71 -11.02
C GLU A 213 14.73 11.95 -9.96
N GLY A 214 13.76 12.61 -9.34
CA GLY A 214 12.85 11.98 -8.39
C GLY A 214 11.83 11.10 -9.09
N ASN A 215 11.30 10.13 -8.38
CA ASN A 215 10.20 9.30 -8.84
C ASN A 215 8.87 9.79 -8.26
N CYS A 216 7.79 9.57 -8.99
CA CYS A 216 6.45 9.89 -8.49
C CYS A 216 6.07 8.93 -7.36
N SER A 217 5.73 9.47 -6.19
CA SER A 217 5.20 8.67 -5.08
C SER A 217 3.69 8.49 -5.24
N ILE A 218 3.20 7.26 -5.02
CA ILE A 218 1.80 6.91 -5.20
C ILE A 218 1.13 6.57 -3.87
N CYS A 219 1.75 5.76 -3.02
CA CYS A 219 1.13 5.25 -1.81
C CYS A 219 2.18 4.91 -0.74
N LEU A 220 1.85 5.14 0.52
CA LEU A 220 2.62 4.70 1.68
C LEU A 220 1.94 3.48 2.31
N ILE A 221 2.73 2.48 2.68
CA ILE A 221 2.24 1.28 3.38
C ILE A 221 3.17 0.93 4.53
#